data_f3af81609b7564799ad77032813cf649
#
_entry.id   f3af81609b7564799ad77032813cf649
#
_cell.length_a   1.000
_cell.length_b   1.000
_cell.length_c   1.000
_cell.angle_alpha   90.00
_cell.angle_beta   90.00
_cell.angle_gamma   90.00
#
_symmetry.space_group_name_H-M   'P 1'
#
loop_
_entity.id
_entity.type
_entity.pdbx_description
1 polymer ?
#
loop_
_entity_poly.entity_id
_entity_poly.type
_entity_poly.pdbx_seq_one_letter_code
_entity_poly.pdbx_strand_id
1 'polypeptide(L)'
;MKVTLSRRRKGIWIGLVSLIMLSNYLLYALPIVPVAPKEVVLGSLLDCMFVIPIITYFFIIRKRYSLTYIVPVVIAGYIFARFIIPSDYLQAFSFISYIIVAAEIAFVGLELFLLYKIVRVLPKIIKKYKEYRRENYSFSYAIDAAFDATMKRGKLIDVILTECKLIYYAFLSWREKVPTGKSVYSYHKKTGAIGVYIMIIHATAIESIGFHYLLHQWNPVIAWILLILNVYAMIYFIAEIQAIRKNPLVVTEEQVIIQIGLGKKIXXXXVKAQLLYGFSKTVSRVYLNVDEERKFYDAVKEKLKHE
;
A
#
# COMPACT_ATOMS: atom_id res chain seq x y z
N MET A 1 5.09 -20.61 0.95
CA MET A 1 4.42 -20.77 2.26
C MET A 1 4.72 -19.54 3.13
N LYS A 2 3.74 -18.69 3.43
CA LYS A 2 3.92 -17.52 4.32
C LYS A 2 3.90 -18.04 5.77
N VAL A 3 5.05 -18.07 6.42
CA VAL A 3 5.15 -18.43 7.85
C VAL A 3 4.44 -17.32 8.65
N THR A 4 3.29 -17.64 9.20
CA THR A 4 2.59 -16.72 10.12
C THR A 4 3.33 -16.70 11.45
N LEU A 5 3.75 -15.52 11.89
CA LEU A 5 4.34 -15.35 13.23
C LEU A 5 3.29 -15.69 14.30
N SER A 6 3.64 -16.61 15.21
CA SER A 6 2.76 -16.94 16.33
C SER A 6 2.51 -15.70 17.19
N ARG A 7 1.30 -15.56 17.74
CA ARG A 7 0.93 -14.48 18.65
C ARG A 7 1.94 -14.35 19.81
N ARG A 8 2.41 -15.48 20.33
CA ARG A 8 3.39 -15.53 21.43
C ARG A 8 4.73 -14.86 21.04
N ARG A 9 5.26 -15.12 19.83
CA ARG A 9 6.52 -14.50 19.36
C ARG A 9 6.39 -12.99 19.20
N LYS A 10 5.26 -12.52 18.68
CA LYS A 10 4.98 -11.07 18.55
C LYS A 10 4.89 -10.42 19.92
N GLY A 11 4.19 -11.07 20.86
CA GLY A 11 4.07 -10.56 22.25
C GLY A 11 5.42 -10.43 22.94
N ILE A 12 6.28 -11.47 22.82
CA ILE A 12 7.63 -11.43 23.40
C ILE A 12 8.45 -10.29 22.75
N TRP A 13 8.40 -10.15 21.42
CA TRP A 13 9.12 -9.08 20.72
C TRP A 13 8.66 -7.70 21.20
N ILE A 14 7.34 -7.47 21.24
CA ILE A 14 6.76 -6.19 21.73
C ILE A 14 7.23 -5.94 23.17
N GLY A 15 7.13 -6.94 24.05
CA GLY A 15 7.54 -6.83 25.45
C GLY A 15 9.01 -6.44 25.60
N LEU A 16 9.91 -7.11 24.88
CA LEU A 16 11.36 -6.82 24.93
C LEU A 16 11.68 -5.42 24.41
N VAL A 17 11.12 -5.04 23.25
CA VAL A 17 11.36 -3.71 22.68
C VAL A 17 10.78 -2.63 23.60
N SER A 18 9.56 -2.80 24.09
CA SER A 18 8.94 -1.85 25.03
C SER A 18 9.75 -1.72 26.33
N LEU A 19 10.28 -2.82 26.84
CA LEU A 19 11.11 -2.81 28.05
C LEU A 19 12.38 -1.98 27.84
N ILE A 20 13.08 -2.21 26.72
CA ILE A 20 14.30 -1.46 26.37
C ILE A 20 13.97 0.02 26.17
N MET A 21 12.88 0.33 25.45
CA MET A 21 12.47 1.72 25.20
C MET A 21 12.10 2.42 26.52
N LEU A 22 11.34 1.74 27.38
CA LEU A 22 10.91 2.29 28.66
C LEU A 22 12.08 2.48 29.62
N SER A 23 13.00 1.51 29.73
CA SER A 23 14.17 1.63 30.60
C SER A 23 15.07 2.81 30.19
N ASN A 24 15.31 2.97 28.89
CA ASN A 24 16.09 4.11 28.37
C ASN A 24 15.35 5.44 28.59
N TYR A 25 14.02 5.47 28.42
CA TYR A 25 13.23 6.68 28.68
C TYR A 25 13.31 7.07 30.17
N LEU A 26 13.11 6.13 31.09
CA LEU A 26 13.12 6.38 32.54
C LEU A 26 14.49 6.86 33.00
N LEU A 27 15.57 6.41 32.39
CA LEU A 27 16.95 6.80 32.72
C LEU A 27 17.15 8.33 32.61
N TYR A 28 16.53 8.97 31.62
CA TYR A 28 16.65 10.43 31.40
C TYR A 28 15.46 11.23 31.93
N ALA A 29 14.31 10.59 32.13
CA ALA A 29 13.10 11.25 32.66
C ALA A 29 13.11 11.37 34.17
N LEU A 30 13.76 10.45 34.87
CA LEU A 30 13.85 10.45 36.31
C LEU A 30 15.19 11.04 36.76
N PRO A 31 15.23 11.80 37.87
CA PRO A 31 16.47 12.41 38.37
C PRO A 31 17.35 11.38 39.14
N ILE A 32 17.47 10.17 38.61
CA ILE A 32 18.26 9.08 39.22
C ILE A 32 19.76 9.34 39.00
N VAL A 33 20.10 9.88 37.81
CA VAL A 33 21.48 10.21 37.49
C VAL A 33 21.56 11.71 37.18
N PRO A 34 22.16 12.52 38.07
CA PRO A 34 22.19 13.98 37.90
C PRO A 34 22.89 14.42 36.60
N VAL A 35 23.95 13.73 36.19
CA VAL A 35 24.67 13.94 34.94
C VAL A 35 24.99 12.55 34.35
N ALA A 36 24.41 12.23 33.22
CA ALA A 36 24.61 10.92 32.58
C ALA A 36 26.04 10.81 32.06
N PRO A 37 26.85 9.85 32.52
CA PRO A 37 28.19 9.61 31.97
C PRO A 37 28.13 9.23 30.47
N LYS A 38 29.20 9.49 29.72
CA LYS A 38 29.27 9.18 28.28
C LYS A 38 28.99 7.69 27.97
N GLU A 39 29.41 6.81 28.87
CA GLU A 39 29.22 5.36 28.75
C GLU A 39 27.72 4.98 28.81
N VAL A 40 26.97 5.66 29.63
CA VAL A 40 25.50 5.46 29.77
C VAL A 40 24.79 5.94 28.49
N VAL A 41 25.19 7.11 27.98
CA VAL A 41 24.65 7.66 26.73
C VAL A 41 24.96 6.71 25.54
N LEU A 42 26.21 6.23 25.48
CA LEU A 42 26.62 5.25 24.47
C LEU A 42 25.79 3.95 24.60
N GLY A 43 25.58 3.47 25.81
CA GLY A 43 24.73 2.30 26.08
C GLY A 43 23.33 2.48 25.53
N SER A 44 22.69 3.62 25.80
CA SER A 44 21.34 3.95 25.28
C SER A 44 21.33 3.99 23.75
N LEU A 45 22.34 4.57 23.12
CA LEU A 45 22.48 4.60 21.65
C LEU A 45 22.63 3.18 21.09
N LEU A 46 23.47 2.33 21.72
CA LEU A 46 23.65 0.94 21.33
C LEU A 46 22.35 0.13 21.51
N ASP A 47 21.63 0.35 22.58
CA ASP A 47 20.34 -0.32 22.79
C ASP A 47 19.36 0.01 21.67
N CYS A 48 19.23 1.27 21.32
CA CYS A 48 18.29 1.72 20.29
C CYS A 48 18.73 1.32 18.86
N MET A 49 20.02 1.46 18.55
CA MET A 49 20.54 1.30 17.18
C MET A 49 21.04 -0.12 16.87
N PHE A 50 21.29 -0.96 17.89
CA PHE A 50 21.80 -2.31 17.67
C PHE A 50 20.94 -3.36 18.36
N VAL A 51 20.66 -3.22 19.67
CA VAL A 51 19.92 -4.27 20.39
C VAL A 51 18.48 -4.40 19.88
N ILE A 52 17.75 -3.30 19.69
CA ILE A 52 16.38 -3.33 19.13
C ILE A 52 16.37 -3.91 17.70
N PRO A 53 17.25 -3.47 16.76
CA PRO A 53 17.33 -4.09 15.43
C PRO A 53 17.71 -5.58 15.47
N ILE A 54 18.62 -5.99 16.34
CA ILE A 54 19.01 -7.42 16.48
C ILE A 54 17.79 -8.23 16.96
N ILE A 55 17.10 -7.79 17.98
CA ILE A 55 15.88 -8.45 18.49
C ILE A 55 14.83 -8.51 17.35
N THR A 56 14.62 -7.39 16.65
CA THR A 56 13.67 -7.31 15.54
C THR A 56 14.08 -8.27 14.40
N TYR A 57 15.38 -8.37 14.11
CA TYR A 57 15.87 -9.32 13.13
C TYR A 57 15.52 -10.76 13.49
N PHE A 58 15.85 -11.20 14.69
CA PHE A 58 15.63 -12.59 15.11
C PHE A 58 14.14 -12.96 15.25
N PHE A 59 13.32 -12.03 15.74
CA PHE A 59 11.91 -12.30 15.99
C PHE A 59 11.02 -12.09 14.76
N ILE A 60 11.32 -11.08 13.92
CA ILE A 60 10.43 -10.63 12.83
C ILE A 60 11.05 -10.87 11.44
N ILE A 61 12.31 -10.40 11.21
CA ILE A 61 12.89 -10.27 9.87
C ILE A 61 13.39 -11.62 9.33
N ARG A 62 14.19 -12.33 10.09
CA ARG A 62 15.01 -13.51 9.69
C ARG A 62 14.25 -14.55 8.85
N LYS A 63 13.00 -14.85 9.17
CA LYS A 63 12.21 -15.90 8.51
C LYS A 63 11.23 -15.39 7.46
N ARG A 64 11.15 -14.07 7.24
CA ARG A 64 10.05 -13.49 6.44
C ARG A 64 10.48 -12.40 5.48
N TYR A 65 11.54 -11.67 5.79
CA TYR A 65 11.96 -10.47 5.06
C TYR A 65 13.45 -10.51 4.73
N SER A 66 13.85 -9.72 3.74
CA SER A 66 15.26 -9.48 3.41
C SER A 66 15.98 -8.78 4.57
N LEU A 67 17.26 -9.01 4.69
CA LEU A 67 18.14 -8.32 5.64
C LEU A 67 18.07 -6.79 5.51
N THR A 68 17.77 -6.30 4.31
CA THR A 68 17.60 -4.86 4.01
C THR A 68 16.58 -4.17 4.94
N TYR A 69 15.58 -4.91 5.45
CA TYR A 69 14.59 -4.35 6.39
C TYR A 69 15.16 -4.00 7.76
N ILE A 70 16.43 -4.33 8.05
CA ILE A 70 17.10 -3.91 9.27
C ILE A 70 17.41 -2.40 9.25
N VAL A 71 17.70 -1.83 8.07
CA VAL A 71 18.10 -0.42 7.92
C VAL A 71 17.02 0.54 8.46
N PRO A 72 15.75 0.46 8.03
CA PRO A 72 14.72 1.32 8.60
C PRO A 72 14.51 1.11 10.10
N VAL A 73 14.79 -0.09 10.65
CA VAL A 73 14.68 -0.33 12.11
C VAL A 73 15.82 0.39 12.85
N VAL A 74 17.04 0.40 12.31
CA VAL A 74 18.17 1.15 12.87
C VAL A 74 17.88 2.67 12.86
N ILE A 75 17.36 3.18 11.73
CA ILE A 75 16.98 4.60 11.59
C ILE A 75 15.89 4.96 12.62
N ALA A 76 14.86 4.13 12.74
CA ALA A 76 13.80 4.34 13.74
C ALA A 76 14.35 4.33 15.16
N GLY A 77 15.31 3.44 15.46
CA GLY A 77 16.02 3.38 16.74
C GLY A 77 16.78 4.67 17.03
N TYR A 78 17.50 5.19 16.04
CA TYR A 78 18.23 6.46 16.17
C TYR A 78 17.26 7.63 16.40
N ILE A 79 16.20 7.73 15.64
CA ILE A 79 15.16 8.77 15.80
C ILE A 79 14.60 8.72 17.24
N PHE A 80 14.29 7.52 17.70
CA PHE A 80 13.79 7.30 19.08
C PHE A 80 14.83 7.75 20.13
N ALA A 81 16.10 7.38 19.94
CA ALA A 81 17.20 7.83 20.81
C ALA A 81 17.28 9.36 20.88
N ARG A 82 17.13 10.04 19.74
CA ARG A 82 17.12 11.51 19.64
C ARG A 82 15.97 12.17 20.42
N PHE A 83 14.84 11.47 20.57
CA PHE A 83 13.70 11.97 21.37
C PHE A 83 13.91 11.80 22.86
N ILE A 84 14.65 10.78 23.28
CA ILE A 84 14.81 10.41 24.69
C ILE A 84 16.06 11.06 25.29
N ILE A 85 17.20 11.01 24.60
CA ILE A 85 18.48 11.49 25.11
C ILE A 85 18.55 13.01 24.91
N PRO A 86 18.75 13.78 25.99
CA PRO A 86 18.91 15.23 25.85
C PRO A 86 20.06 15.61 24.89
N SER A 87 19.83 16.66 24.09
CA SER A 87 20.74 17.10 23.02
C SER A 87 22.16 17.33 23.48
N ASP A 88 22.33 17.82 24.69
CA ASP A 88 23.64 18.15 25.26
C ASP A 88 24.55 16.92 25.41
N TYR A 89 23.97 15.77 25.74
CA TYR A 89 24.68 14.50 25.86
C TYR A 89 25.03 13.91 24.48
N LEU A 90 24.25 14.23 23.43
CA LEU A 90 24.46 13.72 22.08
C LEU A 90 25.60 14.43 21.32
N GLN A 91 26.03 15.62 21.78
CA GLN A 91 27.11 16.36 21.12
C GLN A 91 28.42 15.54 21.02
N ALA A 92 28.74 14.76 22.06
CA ALA A 92 29.93 13.89 22.07
C ALA A 92 29.85 12.77 21.02
N PHE A 93 28.67 12.48 20.46
CA PHE A 93 28.42 11.42 19.48
C PHE A 93 27.96 11.98 18.14
N SER A 94 28.33 13.21 17.80
CA SER A 94 27.94 13.90 16.57
C SER A 94 28.33 13.12 15.30
N PHE A 95 29.38 12.30 15.35
CA PHE A 95 29.79 11.44 14.22
C PHE A 95 28.67 10.48 13.77
N ILE A 96 27.80 10.04 14.70
CA ILE A 96 26.64 9.17 14.39
C ILE A 96 25.68 9.92 13.44
N SER A 97 25.48 11.22 13.67
CA SER A 97 24.66 12.06 12.78
C SER A 97 25.21 12.06 11.35
N TYR A 98 26.51 12.12 11.16
CA TYR A 98 27.11 12.06 9.81
C TYR A 98 26.89 10.71 9.14
N ILE A 99 26.94 9.60 9.89
CA ILE A 99 26.63 8.26 9.36
C ILE A 99 25.15 8.19 8.91
N ILE A 100 24.26 8.74 9.71
CA ILE A 100 22.81 8.78 9.39
C ILE A 100 22.59 9.65 8.15
N VAL A 101 23.19 10.83 8.06
CA VAL A 101 23.07 11.71 6.88
C VAL A 101 23.60 10.99 5.63
N ALA A 102 24.75 10.29 5.74
CA ALA A 102 25.29 9.51 4.62
C ALA A 102 24.31 8.39 4.19
N ALA A 103 23.68 7.71 5.16
CA ALA A 103 22.69 6.68 4.88
C ALA A 103 21.42 7.27 4.23
N GLU A 104 20.97 8.45 4.66
CA GLU A 104 19.85 9.18 4.04
C GLU A 104 20.18 9.58 2.59
N ILE A 105 21.38 10.11 2.34
CA ILE A 105 21.84 10.46 0.99
C ILE A 105 21.85 9.22 0.10
N ALA A 106 22.38 8.10 0.61
CA ALA A 106 22.41 6.83 -0.13
C ALA A 106 20.97 6.32 -0.42
N PHE A 107 20.06 6.49 0.52
CA PHE A 107 18.64 6.10 0.35
C PHE A 107 17.98 6.97 -0.71
N VAL A 108 18.14 8.30 -0.65
CA VAL A 108 17.64 9.23 -1.67
C VAL A 108 18.24 8.90 -3.05
N GLY A 109 19.54 8.59 -3.09
CA GLY A 109 20.22 8.16 -4.32
C GLY A 109 19.58 6.89 -4.91
N LEU A 110 19.23 5.93 -4.07
CA LEU A 110 18.52 4.71 -4.49
C LEU A 110 17.13 5.04 -5.02
N GLU A 111 16.38 5.92 -4.36
CA GLU A 111 15.06 6.36 -4.82
C GLU A 111 15.13 7.03 -6.19
N LEU A 112 16.09 7.94 -6.38
CA LEU A 112 16.32 8.61 -7.66
C LEU A 112 16.73 7.63 -8.76
N PHE A 113 17.55 6.64 -8.44
CA PHE A 113 17.93 5.57 -9.38
C PHE A 113 16.69 4.74 -9.81
N LEU A 114 15.83 4.38 -8.87
CA LEU A 114 14.60 3.66 -9.16
C LEU A 114 13.65 4.52 -10.03
N LEU A 115 13.52 5.80 -9.69
CA LEU A 115 12.74 6.76 -10.48
C LEU A 115 13.30 6.88 -11.91
N TYR A 116 14.61 7.03 -12.05
CA TYR A 116 15.28 7.06 -13.36
C TYR A 116 14.95 5.79 -14.18
N LYS A 117 15.02 4.61 -13.57
CA LYS A 117 14.64 3.34 -14.23
C LYS A 117 13.21 3.36 -14.73
N ILE A 118 12.27 3.86 -13.93
CA ILE A 118 10.85 3.97 -14.31
C ILE A 118 10.71 4.92 -15.49
N VAL A 119 11.30 6.12 -15.40
CA VAL A 119 11.23 7.15 -16.45
C VAL A 119 11.83 6.65 -17.77
N ARG A 120 12.94 5.92 -17.72
CA ARG A 120 13.60 5.34 -18.91
C ARG A 120 12.72 4.31 -19.63
N VAL A 121 11.90 3.57 -18.87
CA VAL A 121 11.01 2.53 -19.42
C VAL A 121 9.65 3.11 -19.84
N LEU A 122 9.30 4.29 -19.35
CA LEU A 122 8.01 4.95 -19.53
C LEU A 122 7.56 5.05 -21.00
N PRO A 123 8.44 5.41 -22.00
CA PRO A 123 8.02 5.47 -23.41
C PRO A 123 7.52 4.11 -23.94
N LYS A 124 8.15 3.01 -23.54
CA LYS A 124 7.73 1.65 -23.93
C LYS A 124 6.36 1.31 -23.31
N ILE A 125 6.17 1.66 -22.04
CA ILE A 125 4.91 1.46 -21.31
C ILE A 125 3.79 2.25 -22.02
N ILE A 126 4.02 3.53 -22.35
CA ILE A 126 3.05 4.39 -23.03
C ILE A 126 2.68 3.78 -24.42
N LYS A 127 3.66 3.29 -25.17
CA LYS A 127 3.41 2.66 -26.47
C LYS A 127 2.49 1.44 -26.30
N LYS A 128 2.81 0.53 -25.38
CA LYS A 128 2.00 -0.66 -25.09
C LYS A 128 0.60 -0.30 -24.56
N TYR A 129 0.53 0.68 -23.65
CA TYR A 129 -0.74 1.19 -23.14
C TYR A 129 -1.66 1.67 -24.29
N LYS A 130 -1.12 2.48 -25.24
CA LYS A 130 -1.89 2.97 -26.39
C LYS A 130 -2.36 1.82 -27.27
N GLU A 131 -1.55 0.78 -27.44
CA GLU A 131 -1.89 -0.45 -28.20
C GLU A 131 -3.11 -1.13 -27.57
N TYR A 132 -3.08 -1.45 -26.28
CA TYR A 132 -4.20 -2.06 -25.56
C TYR A 132 -5.45 -1.17 -25.53
N ARG A 133 -5.30 0.15 -25.43
CA ARG A 133 -6.45 1.08 -25.47
C ARG A 133 -7.14 1.11 -26.83
N ARG A 134 -6.41 0.91 -27.91
CA ARG A 134 -6.99 0.78 -29.29
C ARG A 134 -7.87 -0.46 -29.42
N GLU A 135 -7.58 -1.51 -28.65
CA GLU A 135 -8.39 -2.73 -28.59
C GLU A 135 -9.61 -2.61 -27.65
N ASN A 136 -9.97 -1.41 -27.23
CA ASN A 136 -11.10 -1.10 -26.35
C ASN A 136 -11.02 -1.69 -24.94
N TYR A 137 -9.82 -2.04 -24.46
CA TYR A 137 -9.68 -2.43 -23.05
C TYR A 137 -9.82 -1.22 -22.12
N SER A 138 -10.33 -1.46 -20.92
CA SER A 138 -10.44 -0.43 -19.88
C SER A 138 -9.07 0.14 -19.51
N PHE A 139 -9.04 1.35 -18.93
CA PHE A 139 -7.79 1.99 -18.47
C PHE A 139 -7.03 1.05 -17.53
N SER A 140 -7.73 0.46 -16.57
CA SER A 140 -7.12 -0.40 -15.55
C SER A 140 -6.46 -1.64 -16.15
N TYR A 141 -7.13 -2.29 -17.12
CA TYR A 141 -6.55 -3.43 -17.81
C TYR A 141 -5.35 -3.02 -18.69
N ALA A 142 -5.52 -1.97 -19.48
CA ALA A 142 -4.49 -1.52 -20.42
C ALA A 142 -3.19 -1.11 -19.71
N ILE A 143 -3.29 -0.40 -18.57
CA ILE A 143 -2.10 0.02 -17.81
C ILE A 143 -1.40 -1.18 -17.17
N ASP A 144 -2.16 -2.12 -16.58
CA ASP A 144 -1.59 -3.35 -16.02
C ASP A 144 -0.88 -4.18 -17.08
N ALA A 145 -1.55 -4.44 -18.20
CA ALA A 145 -1.01 -5.23 -19.31
C ALA A 145 0.25 -4.59 -19.89
N ALA A 146 0.27 -3.26 -20.03
CA ALA A 146 1.44 -2.52 -20.53
C ALA A 146 2.64 -2.66 -19.60
N PHE A 147 2.42 -2.60 -18.28
CA PHE A 147 3.49 -2.82 -17.30
C PHE A 147 3.98 -4.27 -17.30
N ASP A 148 3.05 -5.23 -17.30
CA ASP A 148 3.39 -6.67 -17.31
C ASP A 148 4.20 -7.06 -18.57
N ALA A 149 3.89 -6.44 -19.71
CA ALA A 149 4.60 -6.67 -20.99
C ALA A 149 5.99 -6.00 -21.04
N THR A 150 6.26 -5.04 -20.16
CA THR A 150 7.45 -4.17 -20.28
C THR A 150 8.47 -4.42 -19.18
N MET A 151 8.02 -4.76 -17.97
CA MET A 151 8.92 -4.91 -16.83
C MET A 151 8.39 -5.93 -15.82
N LYS A 152 9.31 -6.55 -15.09
CA LYS A 152 8.96 -7.50 -14.03
C LYS A 152 8.25 -6.77 -12.89
N ARG A 153 7.07 -7.25 -12.56
CA ARG A 153 6.22 -6.65 -11.54
C ARG A 153 6.80 -6.85 -10.14
N GLY A 154 6.77 -5.79 -9.34
CA GLY A 154 7.19 -5.83 -7.95
C GLY A 154 6.22 -5.04 -7.07
N LYS A 155 6.27 -5.25 -5.76
CA LYS A 155 5.34 -4.60 -4.81
C LYS A 155 5.29 -3.08 -4.93
N LEU A 156 6.44 -2.43 -5.13
CA LEU A 156 6.51 -0.98 -5.28
C LEU A 156 5.74 -0.52 -6.54
N ILE A 157 5.92 -1.24 -7.64
CA ILE A 157 5.21 -0.97 -8.91
C ILE A 157 3.70 -1.16 -8.71
N ASP A 158 3.29 -2.21 -7.99
CA ASP A 158 1.88 -2.45 -7.70
C ASP A 158 1.26 -1.31 -6.87
N VAL A 159 1.99 -0.78 -5.90
CA VAL A 159 1.55 0.39 -5.11
C VAL A 159 1.38 1.60 -6.03
N ILE A 160 2.41 1.93 -6.82
CA ILE A 160 2.38 3.07 -7.75
C ILE A 160 1.20 2.93 -8.73
N LEU A 161 1.00 1.73 -9.32
CA LEU A 161 -0.12 1.48 -10.24
C LEU A 161 -1.47 1.65 -9.55
N THR A 162 -1.59 1.20 -8.30
CA THR A 162 -2.84 1.37 -7.53
C THR A 162 -3.14 2.85 -7.32
N GLU A 163 -2.13 3.64 -6.91
CA GLU A 163 -2.29 5.09 -6.71
C GLU A 163 -2.60 5.81 -8.04
N CYS A 164 -1.91 5.44 -9.13
CA CYS A 164 -2.21 5.99 -10.46
C CYS A 164 -3.66 5.70 -10.89
N LYS A 165 -4.14 4.48 -10.67
CA LYS A 165 -5.54 4.11 -10.96
C LYS A 165 -6.51 4.90 -10.08
N LEU A 166 -6.20 5.04 -8.79
CA LEU A 166 -7.00 5.80 -7.84
C LEU A 166 -7.17 7.24 -8.33
N ILE A 167 -6.06 7.93 -8.60
CA ILE A 167 -6.07 9.32 -9.09
C ILE A 167 -6.83 9.41 -10.42
N TYR A 168 -6.57 8.49 -11.35
CA TYR A 168 -7.23 8.48 -12.65
C TYR A 168 -8.75 8.35 -12.50
N TYR A 169 -9.23 7.36 -11.73
CA TYR A 169 -10.67 7.12 -11.57
C TYR A 169 -11.35 8.22 -10.73
N ALA A 170 -10.68 8.76 -9.72
CA ALA A 170 -11.25 9.85 -8.92
C ALA A 170 -11.45 11.14 -9.72
N PHE A 171 -10.48 11.50 -10.57
CA PHE A 171 -10.43 12.85 -11.15
C PHE A 171 -10.51 12.90 -12.68
N LEU A 172 -9.98 11.91 -13.40
CA LEU A 172 -9.79 12.00 -14.87
C LEU A 172 -10.83 11.20 -15.67
N SER A 173 -11.39 10.14 -15.11
CA SER A 173 -12.25 9.19 -15.84
C SER A 173 -13.68 9.66 -16.10
N TRP A 174 -14.09 10.81 -15.57
CA TRP A 174 -15.49 11.27 -15.58
C TRP A 174 -16.08 11.36 -16.99
N ARG A 175 -15.30 11.86 -17.95
CA ARG A 175 -15.70 12.03 -19.37
C ARG A 175 -15.39 10.82 -20.25
N GLU A 176 -14.74 9.80 -19.69
CA GLU A 176 -14.37 8.61 -20.48
C GLU A 176 -15.62 7.78 -20.81
N LYS A 177 -15.69 7.31 -22.06
CA LYS A 177 -16.74 6.38 -22.49
C LYS A 177 -16.43 4.98 -21.95
N VAL A 178 -17.46 4.28 -21.52
CA VAL A 178 -17.34 2.88 -21.09
C VAL A 178 -17.06 2.04 -22.35
N PRO A 179 -16.10 1.10 -22.30
CA PRO A 179 -15.92 0.15 -23.41
C PRO A 179 -17.24 -0.55 -23.71
N THR A 180 -17.58 -0.65 -24.98
CA THR A 180 -18.82 -1.29 -25.47
C THR A 180 -18.47 -2.32 -26.56
N GLY A 181 -19.25 -3.39 -26.62
CA GLY A 181 -19.04 -4.44 -27.60
C GLY A 181 -19.89 -5.68 -27.30
N LYS A 182 -19.92 -6.64 -28.23
CA LYS A 182 -20.71 -7.88 -28.07
C LYS A 182 -20.26 -8.76 -26.91
N SER A 183 -18.99 -8.64 -26.51
CA SER A 183 -18.39 -9.46 -25.46
C SER A 183 -18.10 -8.67 -24.17
N VAL A 184 -18.77 -7.54 -23.98
CA VAL A 184 -18.58 -6.62 -22.85
C VAL A 184 -19.86 -6.59 -21.98
N TYR A 185 -19.73 -6.91 -20.71
CA TYR A 185 -20.86 -7.05 -19.79
C TYR A 185 -20.70 -6.17 -18.57
N SER A 186 -21.72 -5.37 -18.24
CA SER A 186 -21.75 -4.57 -17.01
C SER A 186 -22.23 -5.41 -15.83
N TYR A 187 -21.88 -4.99 -14.62
CA TYR A 187 -22.24 -5.69 -13.38
C TYR A 187 -22.68 -4.74 -12.25
N HIS A 188 -22.75 -3.47 -12.54
CA HIS A 188 -22.94 -2.44 -11.49
C HIS A 188 -24.39 -1.98 -11.34
N LYS A 189 -25.26 -2.24 -12.32
CA LYS A 189 -26.64 -1.72 -12.32
C LYS A 189 -27.51 -2.45 -11.30
N LYS A 190 -27.30 -3.75 -11.13
CA LYS A 190 -28.12 -4.60 -10.25
C LYS A 190 -27.52 -4.85 -8.84
N THR A 191 -26.28 -4.43 -8.58
CA THR A 191 -25.57 -4.84 -7.36
C THR A 191 -25.81 -3.94 -6.14
N GLY A 192 -26.35 -2.74 -6.31
CA GLY A 192 -26.48 -1.78 -5.20
C GLY A 192 -25.15 -1.26 -4.62
N ALA A 193 -24.02 -1.76 -5.07
CA ALA A 193 -22.69 -1.43 -4.53
C ALA A 193 -22.39 0.07 -4.56
N ILE A 194 -22.80 0.76 -5.63
CA ILE A 194 -22.61 2.21 -5.78
C ILE A 194 -23.34 2.97 -4.67
N GLY A 195 -24.58 2.54 -4.35
CA GLY A 195 -25.38 3.13 -3.26
C GLY A 195 -24.66 3.00 -1.91
N VAL A 196 -24.11 1.83 -1.63
CA VAL A 196 -23.35 1.59 -0.39
C VAL A 196 -22.13 2.52 -0.31
N TYR A 197 -21.35 2.67 -1.38
CA TYR A 197 -20.20 3.57 -1.39
C TYR A 197 -20.60 5.03 -1.20
N ILE A 198 -21.71 5.47 -1.81
CA ILE A 198 -22.24 6.83 -1.63
C ILE A 198 -22.62 7.04 -0.15
N MET A 199 -23.27 6.07 0.48
CA MET A 199 -23.60 6.13 1.92
C MET A 199 -22.35 6.24 2.78
N ILE A 200 -21.29 5.46 2.48
CA ILE A 200 -20.02 5.50 3.21
C ILE A 200 -19.37 6.88 3.06
N ILE A 201 -19.35 7.46 1.86
CA ILE A 201 -18.80 8.81 1.63
C ILE A 201 -19.53 9.83 2.50
N HIS A 202 -20.87 9.80 2.52
CA HIS A 202 -21.67 10.73 3.35
C HIS A 202 -21.38 10.54 4.85
N ALA A 203 -21.35 9.28 5.32
CA ALA A 203 -21.04 8.97 6.71
C ALA A 203 -19.64 9.48 7.09
N THR A 204 -18.62 9.20 6.25
CA THR A 204 -17.24 9.64 6.47
C THR A 204 -17.13 11.17 6.48
N ALA A 205 -17.88 11.87 5.61
CA ALA A 205 -17.88 13.35 5.56
C ALA A 205 -18.45 13.92 6.87
N ILE A 206 -19.61 13.43 7.33
CA ILE A 206 -20.25 13.88 8.57
C ILE A 206 -19.33 13.59 9.78
N GLU A 207 -18.81 12.36 9.84
CA GLU A 207 -17.89 11.89 10.88
C GLU A 207 -16.61 12.75 10.92
N SER A 208 -16.07 13.11 9.76
CA SER A 208 -14.85 13.93 9.65
C SER A 208 -15.03 15.31 10.29
N ILE A 209 -16.17 15.95 10.05
CA ILE A 209 -16.48 17.27 10.63
C ILE A 209 -16.56 17.14 12.16
N GLY A 210 -17.31 16.17 12.66
CA GLY A 210 -17.50 15.94 14.10
C GLY A 210 -16.16 15.63 14.81
N PHE A 211 -15.43 14.65 14.30
CA PHE A 211 -14.16 14.25 14.92
C PHE A 211 -13.08 15.32 14.78
N HIS A 212 -13.03 16.05 13.67
CA HIS A 212 -12.08 17.15 13.52
C HIS A 212 -12.31 18.21 14.59
N TYR A 213 -13.57 18.61 14.81
CA TYR A 213 -13.92 19.60 15.83
C TYR A 213 -13.53 19.13 17.25
N LEU A 214 -13.89 17.89 17.60
CA LEU A 214 -13.60 17.34 18.92
C LEU A 214 -12.09 17.16 19.16
N LEU A 215 -11.39 16.54 18.20
CA LEU A 215 -9.96 16.25 18.34
C LEU A 215 -9.11 17.50 18.24
N HIS A 216 -9.56 18.51 17.52
CA HIS A 216 -8.83 19.80 17.41
C HIS A 216 -8.69 20.48 18.76
N GLN A 217 -9.68 20.33 19.64
CA GLN A 217 -9.63 20.87 21.00
C GLN A 217 -8.65 20.13 21.90
N TRP A 218 -8.43 18.83 21.61
CA TRP A 218 -7.51 17.98 22.38
C TRP A 218 -6.09 18.00 21.80
N ASN A 219 -5.94 17.78 20.50
CA ASN A 219 -4.65 17.79 19.82
C ASN A 219 -4.84 18.13 18.33
N PRO A 220 -4.47 19.33 17.89
CA PRO A 220 -4.63 19.76 16.50
C PRO A 220 -3.91 18.87 15.49
N VAL A 221 -2.72 18.35 15.81
CA VAL A 221 -1.94 17.50 14.90
C VAL A 221 -2.71 16.21 14.58
N ILE A 222 -3.26 15.55 15.63
CA ILE A 222 -4.07 14.33 15.46
C ILE A 222 -5.33 14.64 14.65
N ALA A 223 -5.98 15.77 14.92
CA ALA A 223 -7.17 16.22 14.16
C ALA A 223 -6.87 16.37 12.67
N TRP A 224 -5.77 17.00 12.30
CA TRP A 224 -5.36 17.17 10.90
C TRP A 224 -4.99 15.84 10.23
N ILE A 225 -4.27 14.96 10.93
CA ILE A 225 -3.92 13.64 10.41
C ILE A 225 -5.19 12.84 10.09
N LEU A 226 -6.15 12.80 11.02
CA LEU A 226 -7.40 12.08 10.82
C LEU A 226 -8.20 12.67 9.65
N LEU A 227 -8.28 14.01 9.56
CA LEU A 227 -8.98 14.69 8.47
C LEU A 227 -8.37 14.30 7.10
N ILE A 228 -7.04 14.32 6.98
CA ILE A 228 -6.34 13.93 5.74
C ILE A 228 -6.66 12.47 5.38
N LEU A 229 -6.63 11.55 6.36
CA LEU A 229 -6.97 10.15 6.14
C LEU A 229 -8.42 9.97 5.68
N ASN A 230 -9.35 10.70 6.25
CA ASN A 230 -10.76 10.65 5.86
C ASN A 230 -10.98 11.22 4.45
N VAL A 231 -10.33 12.32 4.11
CA VAL A 231 -10.35 12.89 2.74
C VAL A 231 -9.80 11.87 1.74
N TYR A 232 -8.67 11.23 2.05
CA TYR A 232 -8.10 10.18 1.21
C TYR A 232 -9.09 9.00 1.05
N ALA A 233 -9.75 8.57 2.12
CA ALA A 233 -10.75 7.50 2.08
C ALA A 233 -11.94 7.88 1.17
N MET A 234 -12.43 9.13 1.24
CA MET A 234 -13.50 9.62 0.36
C MET A 234 -13.05 9.59 -1.11
N ILE A 235 -11.84 10.08 -1.41
CA ILE A 235 -11.25 10.02 -2.77
C ILE A 235 -11.18 8.57 -3.25
N TYR A 236 -10.76 7.65 -2.38
CA TYR A 236 -10.71 6.21 -2.69
C TYR A 236 -12.09 5.67 -3.06
N PHE A 237 -13.14 5.98 -2.29
CA PHE A 237 -14.50 5.51 -2.59
C PHE A 237 -15.05 6.12 -3.87
N ILE A 238 -14.77 7.38 -4.17
CA ILE A 238 -15.12 8.03 -5.44
C ILE A 238 -14.44 7.28 -6.61
N ALA A 239 -13.15 6.99 -6.47
CA ALA A 239 -12.39 6.24 -7.48
C ALA A 239 -12.96 4.83 -7.66
N GLU A 240 -13.34 4.16 -6.57
CA GLU A 240 -13.95 2.81 -6.61
C GLU A 240 -15.28 2.83 -7.36
N ILE A 241 -16.15 3.81 -7.10
CA ILE A 241 -17.43 3.99 -7.83
C ILE A 241 -17.15 4.13 -9.34
N GLN A 242 -16.23 4.99 -9.72
CA GLN A 242 -15.89 5.21 -11.14
C GLN A 242 -15.24 3.97 -11.76
N ALA A 243 -14.37 3.29 -11.02
CA ALA A 243 -13.76 2.05 -11.50
C ALA A 243 -14.80 0.94 -11.73
N ILE A 244 -15.79 0.80 -10.85
CA ILE A 244 -16.90 -0.15 -11.00
C ILE A 244 -17.70 0.18 -12.28
N ARG A 245 -17.94 1.46 -12.56
CA ARG A 245 -18.70 1.90 -13.75
C ARG A 245 -17.92 1.74 -15.06
N LYS A 246 -16.59 1.89 -15.02
CA LYS A 246 -15.73 1.97 -16.21
C LYS A 246 -14.98 0.66 -16.53
N ASN A 247 -15.01 -0.34 -15.63
CA ASN A 247 -14.36 -1.63 -15.83
C ASN A 247 -15.41 -2.74 -16.02
N PRO A 248 -15.97 -2.89 -17.22
CA PRO A 248 -16.90 -3.99 -17.49
C PRO A 248 -16.16 -5.34 -17.50
N LEU A 249 -16.90 -6.42 -17.38
CA LEU A 249 -16.44 -7.77 -17.63
C LEU A 249 -16.25 -7.96 -19.15
N VAL A 250 -15.14 -8.56 -19.55
CA VAL A 250 -14.82 -8.77 -20.96
C VAL A 250 -14.55 -10.25 -21.20
N VAL A 251 -15.28 -10.85 -22.16
CA VAL A 251 -15.05 -12.23 -22.62
C VAL A 251 -14.27 -12.15 -23.91
N THR A 252 -13.01 -12.57 -23.91
CA THR A 252 -12.16 -12.66 -25.12
C THR A 252 -12.10 -14.10 -25.60
N GLU A 253 -11.46 -14.34 -26.72
CA GLU A 253 -11.27 -15.69 -27.25
C GLU A 253 -10.42 -16.57 -26.33
N GLU A 254 -9.48 -15.98 -25.60
CA GLU A 254 -8.52 -16.71 -24.77
C GLU A 254 -8.84 -16.69 -23.28
N GLN A 255 -9.61 -15.73 -22.80
CA GLN A 255 -9.80 -15.56 -21.35
C GLN A 255 -11.05 -14.73 -21.03
N VAL A 256 -11.54 -14.92 -19.82
CA VAL A 256 -12.57 -14.06 -19.22
C VAL A 256 -11.87 -13.09 -18.28
N ILE A 257 -11.96 -11.80 -18.60
CA ILE A 257 -11.34 -10.72 -17.81
C ILE A 257 -12.39 -10.18 -16.85
N ILE A 258 -12.19 -10.44 -15.58
CA ILE A 258 -13.04 -9.95 -14.50
C ILE A 258 -12.25 -8.90 -13.72
N GLN A 259 -12.65 -7.65 -13.85
CA GLN A 259 -12.05 -6.56 -13.07
C GLN A 259 -13.14 -5.85 -12.25
N ILE A 260 -13.03 -5.97 -10.93
CA ILE A 260 -14.01 -5.40 -9.99
C ILE A 260 -13.34 -4.22 -9.29
N GLY A 261 -13.87 -3.03 -9.53
CA GLY A 261 -13.36 -1.80 -8.94
C GLY A 261 -11.89 -1.53 -9.30
N LEU A 262 -11.17 -0.94 -8.38
CA LEU A 262 -9.75 -0.56 -8.56
C LEU A 262 -8.80 -1.76 -8.50
N GLY A 263 -9.11 -2.75 -7.69
CA GLY A 263 -8.09 -3.71 -7.29
C GLY A 263 -8.36 -5.18 -7.42
N LYS A 264 -9.52 -5.59 -7.89
CA LYS A 264 -9.80 -7.04 -8.04
C LYS A 264 -9.77 -7.42 -9.51
N LYS A 265 -8.68 -8.06 -9.95
CA LYS A 265 -8.51 -8.63 -11.31
C LYS A 265 -8.43 -10.15 -11.17
N ILE A 266 -9.30 -10.85 -11.92
CA ILE A 266 -9.33 -12.30 -11.97
C ILE A 266 -9.21 -12.68 -13.44
N UNK A 267 -8.42 -13.38 -13.75
CA UNK A 267 -8.29 -13.88 -15.07
C UNK A 267 -8.76 -15.30 -15.02
N UNK A 268 -9.55 -15.65 -15.68
CA UNK A 268 -10.07 -16.90 -15.63
C UNK A 268 -9.18 -17.95 -16.01
N UNK A 269 -8.32 -17.72 -16.40
CA UNK A 269 -7.34 -18.63 -16.67
C UNK A 269 -6.51 -18.90 -15.52
N UNK A 270 -6.45 -17.86 -14.89
CA UNK A 270 -5.79 -18.01 -13.74
C UNK A 270 -6.75 -18.13 -12.69
N VAL A 271 -6.53 -19.03 -11.89
CA VAL A 271 -7.25 -19.23 -10.64
C VAL A 271 -6.76 -18.25 -9.54
N LYS A 272 -5.94 -17.29 -9.89
CA LYS A 272 -5.40 -16.25 -8.96
C LYS A 272 -6.14 -14.94 -9.13
N ALA A 273 -6.77 -14.48 -8.04
CA ALA A 273 -7.27 -13.11 -7.95
C ALA A 273 -6.12 -12.20 -7.53
N GLN A 274 -5.87 -11.16 -8.30
CA GLN A 274 -4.95 -10.08 -7.94
C GLN A 274 -5.76 -9.00 -7.22
N LEU A 275 -5.34 -8.65 -6.02
CA LEU A 275 -5.99 -7.64 -5.17
C LEU A 275 -5.19 -6.33 -5.22
N LEU A 276 -5.71 -5.31 -4.56
CA LEU A 276 -5.04 -4.01 -4.38
C LEU A 276 -3.61 -4.18 -3.82
N TYR A 277 -2.72 -3.31 -4.24
CA TYR A 277 -1.33 -3.21 -3.77
C TYR A 277 -0.51 -4.51 -3.97
N GLY A 278 -0.85 -5.28 -5.02
CA GLY A 278 -0.08 -6.47 -5.39
C GLY A 278 -0.32 -7.70 -4.51
N PHE A 279 -1.31 -7.67 -3.64
CA PHE A 279 -1.71 -8.88 -2.92
C PHE A 279 -2.39 -9.85 -3.89
N SER A 280 -2.17 -11.15 -3.69
CA SER A 280 -2.80 -12.19 -4.50
C SER A 280 -3.41 -13.27 -3.61
N LYS A 281 -4.51 -13.84 -4.06
CA LYS A 281 -5.21 -14.93 -3.36
C LYS A 281 -5.68 -15.95 -4.39
N THR A 282 -5.48 -17.23 -4.09
CA THR A 282 -6.04 -18.31 -4.91
C THR A 282 -7.54 -18.39 -4.64
N VAL A 283 -8.33 -18.44 -5.71
CA VAL A 283 -9.80 -18.41 -5.65
C VAL A 283 -10.31 -19.67 -6.35
N SER A 284 -11.10 -20.47 -5.65
CA SER A 284 -11.70 -21.69 -6.21
C SER A 284 -13.06 -21.43 -6.86
N ARG A 285 -13.76 -20.41 -6.42
CA ARG A 285 -15.09 -20.03 -6.96
C ARG A 285 -15.22 -18.52 -7.02
N VAL A 286 -15.88 -18.03 -8.06
CA VAL A 286 -16.18 -16.62 -8.24
C VAL A 286 -17.70 -16.51 -8.48
N TYR A 287 -18.37 -15.77 -7.63
CA TYR A 287 -19.78 -15.45 -7.78
C TYR A 287 -19.88 -14.07 -8.40
N LEU A 288 -20.56 -13.99 -9.54
CA LEU A 288 -20.74 -12.74 -10.29
C LEU A 288 -22.21 -12.44 -10.45
N ASN A 289 -22.60 -11.22 -10.16
CA ASN A 289 -23.92 -10.68 -10.51
C ASN A 289 -23.71 -9.77 -11.72
N VAL A 290 -24.10 -10.25 -12.88
CA VAL A 290 -23.93 -9.56 -14.17
C VAL A 290 -25.28 -9.01 -14.62
N ASP A 291 -25.31 -7.82 -15.20
CA ASP A 291 -26.56 -7.16 -15.60
C ASP A 291 -27.30 -7.94 -16.70
N GLU A 292 -26.58 -8.60 -17.59
CA GLU A 292 -27.11 -9.43 -18.70
C GLU A 292 -26.71 -10.91 -18.54
N GLU A 293 -27.24 -11.56 -17.51
CA GLU A 293 -26.85 -12.90 -17.06
C GLU A 293 -26.87 -13.97 -18.16
N ARG A 294 -27.96 -14.06 -18.92
CA ARG A 294 -28.12 -15.07 -19.99
C ARG A 294 -27.08 -14.89 -21.08
N LYS A 295 -26.92 -13.68 -21.61
CA LYS A 295 -25.93 -13.39 -22.64
C LYS A 295 -24.50 -13.70 -22.18
N PHE A 296 -24.17 -13.35 -20.95
CA PHE A 296 -22.85 -13.64 -20.35
C PHE A 296 -22.64 -15.16 -20.20
N TYR A 297 -23.65 -15.87 -19.68
CA TYR A 297 -23.61 -17.33 -19.52
C TYR A 297 -23.38 -18.01 -20.88
N ASP A 298 -24.16 -17.65 -21.90
CA ASP A 298 -24.06 -18.24 -23.24
C ASP A 298 -22.68 -17.99 -23.86
N ALA A 299 -22.14 -16.76 -23.72
CA ALA A 299 -20.81 -16.41 -24.21
C ALA A 299 -19.70 -17.23 -23.53
N VAL A 300 -19.78 -17.42 -22.21
CA VAL A 300 -18.81 -18.24 -21.47
C VAL A 300 -18.96 -19.72 -21.82
N LYS A 301 -20.18 -20.21 -21.92
CA LYS A 301 -20.48 -21.62 -22.27
C LYS A 301 -19.99 -21.98 -23.67
N GLU A 302 -20.15 -21.06 -24.63
CA GLU A 302 -19.64 -21.22 -26.00
C GLU A 302 -18.12 -21.41 -25.99
N LYS A 303 -17.41 -20.61 -25.21
CA LYS A 303 -15.94 -20.69 -25.08
C LYS A 303 -15.48 -22.02 -24.44
N LEU A 304 -16.18 -22.48 -23.39
CA LEU A 304 -15.86 -23.73 -22.71
C LEU A 304 -16.08 -24.98 -23.56
N LYS A 305 -16.86 -24.89 -24.65
CA LYS A 305 -17.08 -26.01 -25.58
C LYS A 305 -15.94 -26.21 -26.59
N HIS A 306 -15.08 -25.21 -26.73
CA HIS A 306 -13.95 -25.23 -27.68
C HIS A 306 -12.62 -25.61 -27.01
N GLU A 307 -12.60 -25.95 -25.72
CA GLU A 307 -11.50 -26.54 -24.97
C GLU A 307 -11.71 -28.06 -24.84
#